data_6d43fcdebb5bf2442c096d38b85498c2
#
_entry.id   6d43fcdebb5bf2442c096d38b85498c2
#
_cell.length_a   1.000
_cell.length_b   1.000
_cell.length_c   1.000
_cell.angle_alpha   90.00
_cell.angle_beta   90.00
_cell.angle_gamma   90.00
#
_symmetry.space_group_name_H-M   'P 1'
#
loop_
_entity.id
_entity.type
_entity.pdbx_description
1 polymer ?
#
loop_
_entity_poly.entity_id
_entity_poly.type
_entity_poly.pdbx_seq_one_letter_code
_entity_poly.pdbx_strand_id
1 'polypeptide(L)'
;MHAMLNHSISPPHFTLTDTAMQPTVKPKNPNFSSGPCSKRPGYDVAKLQLDTLGRSHRSALGKKALGLCCSETARILGLPEGYRVAVVAGSDTGAVEMALWSLVGPRGVDVLAWESFGSGWVTDIVKQLKLPNVRKMEAAYGDICDFTKVNFDNDVVFTWNGTTSGVKVPNGDWIPADRAGLTICDATSAVFAMELPWDKLDVITYSWQKVLGGEGAHGMLILSPRAVARLESYTPPWPMPKLFRMTSGGKLTEGLFKGETINTPSMLCVSDYLDALQWVQSLGGVRATMARSEANLKVISDFVAANGWISFLANDPATRSNTSVCLTLKLAEDQVKKMAKLLEAEGVAYDIGAYKDAPAGLRIWCGATIESSDLEALLPWLTWAYQQVSAQVQV
;
A
#
# COMPACT_ATOMS: atom_id res chain seq x y z
N MET A 1 -65.43 -14.85 -27.16
CA MET A 1 -64.69 -14.04 -28.13
C MET A 1 -64.25 -12.76 -27.39
N HIS A 2 -63.11 -12.79 -26.70
CA HIS A 2 -62.50 -11.64 -25.98
C HIS A 2 -61.09 -11.46 -26.49
N ALA A 3 -60.85 -10.39 -27.19
CA ALA A 3 -59.57 -10.01 -27.70
C ALA A 3 -58.78 -9.36 -26.55
N MET A 4 -57.64 -9.93 -26.16
CA MET A 4 -56.65 -9.30 -25.28
C MET A 4 -55.76 -8.42 -26.12
N LEU A 5 -55.76 -7.13 -25.83
CA LEU A 5 -54.83 -6.12 -26.34
C LEU A 5 -53.52 -6.21 -25.54
N ASN A 6 -52.47 -6.73 -26.17
CA ASN A 6 -51.12 -6.66 -25.67
C ASN A 6 -50.58 -5.22 -25.84
N HIS A 7 -50.43 -4.48 -24.73
CA HIS A 7 -49.67 -3.24 -24.71
C HIS A 7 -48.21 -3.59 -24.40
N SER A 8 -47.37 -3.60 -25.40
CA SER A 8 -45.90 -3.59 -25.24
C SER A 8 -45.44 -2.23 -24.75
N ILE A 9 -45.01 -2.14 -23.51
CA ILE A 9 -44.37 -0.97 -22.96
C ILE A 9 -42.91 -1.02 -23.42
N SER A 10 -42.55 -0.17 -24.36
CA SER A 10 -41.16 0.06 -24.75
C SER A 10 -40.42 0.68 -23.57
N PRO A 11 -39.15 0.27 -23.26
CA PRO A 11 -38.38 0.92 -22.22
C PRO A 11 -38.06 2.38 -22.60
N PRO A 12 -37.99 3.30 -21.65
CA PRO A 12 -37.72 4.69 -21.95
C PRO A 12 -36.35 4.83 -22.61
N HIS A 13 -36.34 5.38 -23.81
CA HIS A 13 -35.14 5.88 -24.46
C HIS A 13 -34.67 7.10 -23.68
N PHE A 14 -33.57 6.93 -22.90
CA PHE A 14 -32.84 8.09 -22.37
C PHE A 14 -32.11 8.76 -23.52
N THR A 15 -32.61 9.88 -23.98
CA THR A 15 -31.92 10.81 -24.88
C THR A 15 -30.79 11.49 -24.08
N LEU A 16 -29.54 11.26 -24.51
CA LEU A 16 -28.33 11.91 -24.00
C LEU A 16 -28.30 13.40 -24.44
N THR A 17 -29.00 14.27 -23.73
CA THR A 17 -28.90 15.74 -23.94
C THR A 17 -29.04 16.55 -22.65
N ASP A 18 -28.91 15.94 -21.46
CA ASP A 18 -28.72 16.71 -20.25
C ASP A 18 -27.23 16.71 -19.90
N THR A 19 -26.53 17.82 -20.20
CA THR A 19 -25.26 18.14 -19.53
C THR A 19 -25.53 18.14 -18.05
N ALA A 20 -25.03 17.10 -17.34
CA ALA A 20 -25.26 16.99 -15.91
C ALA A 20 -24.83 18.29 -15.22
N MET A 21 -25.67 18.80 -14.34
CA MET A 21 -25.32 19.95 -13.51
C MET A 21 -24.08 19.61 -12.69
N GLN A 22 -23.16 20.55 -12.62
CA GLN A 22 -21.97 20.44 -11.78
C GLN A 22 -22.40 20.24 -10.32
N PRO A 23 -21.87 19.23 -9.63
CA PRO A 23 -22.16 19.03 -8.21
C PRO A 23 -21.72 20.22 -7.37
N THR A 24 -22.41 20.47 -6.27
CA THR A 24 -22.10 21.59 -5.36
C THR A 24 -21.39 21.16 -4.09
N VAL A 25 -21.58 19.90 -3.66
CA VAL A 25 -20.94 19.35 -2.45
C VAL A 25 -19.59 18.78 -2.84
N LYS A 26 -18.53 19.29 -2.22
CA LYS A 26 -17.15 18.83 -2.42
C LYS A 26 -16.68 17.99 -1.24
N PRO A 27 -15.74 17.04 -1.44
CA PRO A 27 -15.02 16.42 -0.33
C PRO A 27 -14.40 17.48 0.58
N LYS A 28 -14.48 17.29 1.88
CA LYS A 28 -13.79 18.17 2.85
C LYS A 28 -12.28 18.02 2.73
N ASN A 29 -11.81 16.80 2.45
CA ASN A 29 -10.43 16.51 2.17
C ASN A 29 -10.32 15.87 0.79
N PRO A 30 -9.81 16.58 -0.23
CA PRO A 30 -9.68 16.08 -1.60
C PRO A 30 -8.38 15.28 -1.86
N ASN A 31 -7.59 14.98 -0.83
CA ASN A 31 -6.30 14.29 -0.96
C ASN A 31 -6.50 12.77 -1.05
N PHE A 32 -6.69 12.25 -2.24
CA PHE A 32 -6.88 10.82 -2.51
C PHE A 32 -5.63 10.15 -3.12
N SER A 33 -4.44 10.75 -2.92
CA SER A 33 -3.16 10.21 -3.37
C SER A 33 -2.85 8.85 -2.72
N SER A 34 -2.32 7.92 -3.50
CA SER A 34 -1.86 6.61 -3.01
C SER A 34 -0.41 6.62 -2.48
N GLY A 35 0.15 7.79 -2.26
CA GLY A 35 1.45 7.93 -1.59
C GLY A 35 2.27 9.15 -2.03
N PRO A 36 2.57 10.05 -1.11
CA PRO A 36 2.09 10.11 0.29
C PRO A 36 0.57 10.16 0.38
N CYS A 37 0.02 9.53 1.43
CA CYS A 37 -1.42 9.51 1.65
C CYS A 37 -1.87 10.63 2.58
N SER A 38 -3.16 10.94 2.54
CA SER A 38 -3.77 11.95 3.40
C SER A 38 -3.46 11.71 4.87
N LYS A 39 -3.27 12.79 5.62
CA LYS A 39 -3.15 12.75 7.08
C LYS A 39 -4.43 12.22 7.71
N ARG A 40 -4.32 11.64 8.91
CA ARG A 40 -5.45 11.18 9.69
C ARG A 40 -6.48 12.30 9.94
N PRO A 41 -7.76 11.98 10.08
CA PRO A 41 -8.77 12.96 10.48
C PRO A 41 -8.38 13.68 11.77
N GLY A 42 -8.57 15.01 11.80
CA GLY A 42 -8.23 15.84 12.95
C GLY A 42 -6.72 16.01 13.21
N TYR A 43 -5.87 15.64 12.24
CA TYR A 43 -4.43 15.91 12.35
C TYR A 43 -4.15 17.40 12.48
N ASP A 44 -3.24 17.72 13.37
CA ASP A 44 -2.78 19.09 13.62
C ASP A 44 -1.31 19.04 13.98
N VAL A 45 -0.46 19.59 13.12
CA VAL A 45 1.00 19.61 13.31
C VAL A 45 1.41 20.32 14.61
N ALA A 46 0.62 21.28 15.07
CA ALA A 46 0.88 22.03 16.31
C ALA A 46 0.69 21.16 17.57
N LYS A 47 0.03 20.01 17.45
CA LYS A 47 -0.20 19.07 18.57
C LYS A 47 0.85 17.96 18.64
N LEU A 48 1.77 17.90 17.69
CA LEU A 48 2.85 16.93 17.75
C LEU A 48 3.79 17.19 18.94
N GLN A 49 4.32 16.11 19.51
CA GLN A 49 5.36 16.22 20.54
C GLN A 49 6.71 16.54 19.88
N LEU A 50 7.14 17.79 19.97
CA LEU A 50 8.33 18.31 19.25
C LEU A 50 9.55 18.51 20.15
N ASP A 51 9.54 18.01 21.38
CA ASP A 51 10.60 18.13 22.38
C ASP A 51 11.91 17.43 22.00
N THR A 52 11.88 16.57 20.99
CA THR A 52 13.06 15.93 20.40
C THR A 52 13.72 16.76 19.31
N LEU A 53 13.07 17.81 18.79
CA LEU A 53 13.61 18.62 17.70
C LEU A 53 14.85 19.41 18.15
N GLY A 54 15.86 19.47 17.27
CA GLY A 54 17.14 20.13 17.58
C GLY A 54 18.00 19.39 18.61
N ARG A 55 17.56 18.23 19.08
CA ARG A 55 18.32 17.37 20.00
C ARG A 55 18.89 16.15 19.30
N SER A 56 19.95 15.57 19.86
CA SER A 56 20.49 14.32 19.34
C SER A 56 19.46 13.20 19.43
N HIS A 57 19.20 12.50 18.31
CA HIS A 57 18.42 11.25 18.29
C HIS A 57 19.04 10.15 19.18
N ARG A 58 20.33 10.28 19.55
CA ARG A 58 21.04 9.37 20.46
C ARG A 58 20.91 9.77 21.93
N SER A 59 20.27 10.91 22.24
CA SER A 59 19.90 11.27 23.62
C SER A 59 18.90 10.27 24.18
N ALA A 60 18.75 10.21 25.50
CA ALA A 60 17.76 9.34 26.15
C ALA A 60 16.34 9.59 25.60
N LEU A 61 15.98 10.86 25.37
CA LEU A 61 14.68 11.25 24.81
C LEU A 61 14.51 10.77 23.35
N GLY A 62 15.53 10.98 22.50
CA GLY A 62 15.49 10.54 21.11
C GLY A 62 15.42 9.02 20.98
N LYS A 63 16.25 8.30 21.74
CA LYS A 63 16.18 6.81 21.79
C LYS A 63 14.83 6.31 22.28
N LYS A 64 14.25 6.95 23.29
CA LYS A 64 12.91 6.59 23.77
C LYS A 64 11.86 6.76 22.70
N ALA A 65 11.83 7.87 21.96
CA ALA A 65 10.86 8.11 20.89
C ALA A 65 11.00 7.08 19.76
N LEU A 66 12.24 6.81 19.31
CA LEU A 66 12.50 5.79 18.29
C LEU A 66 12.17 4.37 18.76
N GLY A 67 12.50 4.05 20.02
CA GLY A 67 12.13 2.77 20.64
C GLY A 67 10.62 2.59 20.72
N LEU A 68 9.86 3.65 21.00
CA LEU A 68 8.39 3.63 20.98
C LEU A 68 7.84 3.36 19.58
N CYS A 69 8.46 3.90 18.51
CA CYS A 69 8.05 3.54 17.16
C CYS A 69 8.12 2.02 16.92
N CYS A 70 9.16 1.36 17.42
CA CYS A 70 9.31 -0.09 17.29
C CYS A 70 8.34 -0.86 18.20
N SER A 71 8.31 -0.55 19.50
CA SER A 71 7.53 -1.30 20.47
C SER A 71 6.02 -1.12 20.32
N GLU A 72 5.55 0.11 20.05
CA GLU A 72 4.13 0.37 19.83
C GLU A 72 3.64 -0.24 18.52
N THR A 73 4.47 -0.22 17.47
CA THR A 73 4.15 -0.95 16.23
C THR A 73 3.95 -2.44 16.52
N ALA A 74 4.91 -3.08 17.19
CA ALA A 74 4.81 -4.51 17.53
C ALA A 74 3.55 -4.80 18.33
N ARG A 75 3.26 -3.98 19.34
CA ARG A 75 2.10 -4.14 20.23
C ARG A 75 0.77 -3.94 19.50
N ILE A 76 0.65 -2.89 18.70
CA ILE A 76 -0.60 -2.56 18.00
C ILE A 76 -0.92 -3.59 16.92
N LEU A 77 0.10 -4.04 16.18
CA LEU A 77 -0.06 -5.08 15.17
C LEU A 77 -0.25 -6.49 15.76
N GLY A 78 0.02 -6.68 17.06
CA GLY A 78 -0.06 -7.98 17.71
C GLY A 78 0.97 -8.96 17.16
N LEU A 79 2.20 -8.49 16.89
CA LEU A 79 3.25 -9.36 16.36
C LEU A 79 3.56 -10.52 17.29
N PRO A 80 3.85 -11.74 16.77
CA PRO A 80 4.23 -12.88 17.58
C PRO A 80 5.51 -12.62 18.39
N GLU A 81 5.68 -13.37 19.48
CA GLU A 81 6.89 -13.31 20.29
C GLU A 81 8.14 -13.60 19.46
N GLY A 82 9.22 -12.90 19.76
CA GLY A 82 10.50 -13.07 19.07
C GLY A 82 10.66 -12.24 17.79
N TYR A 83 9.60 -11.62 17.29
CA TYR A 83 9.73 -10.72 16.15
C TYR A 83 10.50 -9.44 16.53
N ARG A 84 11.23 -8.88 15.58
CA ARG A 84 12.02 -7.66 15.73
C ARG A 84 11.48 -6.58 14.82
N VAL A 85 11.35 -5.35 15.31
CA VAL A 85 10.88 -4.19 14.55
C VAL A 85 11.95 -3.11 14.56
N ALA A 86 12.34 -2.61 13.41
CA ALA A 86 13.32 -1.54 13.28
C ALA A 86 12.81 -0.38 12.41
N VAL A 87 13.23 0.82 12.75
CA VAL A 87 13.12 2.02 11.90
C VAL A 87 14.38 2.09 11.03
N VAL A 88 14.22 2.10 9.71
CA VAL A 88 15.32 2.10 8.74
C VAL A 88 15.21 3.27 7.77
N ALA A 89 16.30 3.58 7.07
CA ALA A 89 16.35 4.70 6.13
C ALA A 89 15.68 4.37 4.80
N GLY A 90 15.24 5.40 4.06
CA GLY A 90 14.89 5.30 2.65
C GLY A 90 13.47 4.80 2.37
N SER A 91 12.53 5.05 3.28
CA SER A 91 11.15 4.56 3.20
C SER A 91 11.09 3.04 3.01
N ASP A 92 10.03 2.49 2.42
CA ASP A 92 9.94 1.06 2.15
C ASP A 92 11.00 0.59 1.15
N THR A 93 11.38 1.42 0.18
CA THR A 93 12.45 1.09 -0.77
C THR A 93 13.72 0.67 -0.03
N GLY A 94 14.17 1.48 0.94
CA GLY A 94 15.34 1.13 1.75
C GLY A 94 15.13 -0.09 2.64
N ALA A 95 13.92 -0.32 3.15
CA ALA A 95 13.60 -1.48 3.98
C ALA A 95 13.64 -2.79 3.16
N VAL A 96 13.05 -2.79 1.96
CA VAL A 96 13.10 -3.96 1.05
C VAL A 96 14.51 -4.22 0.58
N GLU A 97 15.23 -3.19 0.09
CA GLU A 97 16.63 -3.37 -0.35
C GLU A 97 17.52 -3.88 0.79
N MET A 98 17.36 -3.35 2.01
CA MET A 98 18.08 -3.86 3.19
C MET A 98 17.81 -5.35 3.41
N ALA A 99 16.56 -5.78 3.29
CA ALA A 99 16.18 -7.19 3.43
C ALA A 99 16.79 -8.03 2.30
N LEU A 100 16.66 -7.61 1.04
CA LEU A 100 17.19 -8.33 -0.10
C LEU A 100 18.70 -8.48 -0.03
N TRP A 101 19.43 -7.37 0.16
CA TRP A 101 20.92 -7.40 0.23
C TRP A 101 21.44 -8.23 1.39
N SER A 102 20.68 -8.35 2.48
CA SER A 102 21.15 -9.03 3.69
C SER A 102 20.75 -10.50 3.79
N LEU A 103 19.66 -10.93 3.15
CA LEU A 103 19.03 -12.22 3.44
C LEU A 103 18.99 -13.18 2.25
N VAL A 104 18.89 -12.69 1.00
CA VAL A 104 18.81 -13.57 -0.16
C VAL A 104 20.19 -14.05 -0.59
N GLY A 105 20.23 -15.17 -1.32
CA GLY A 105 21.46 -15.73 -1.90
C GLY A 105 21.84 -17.14 -1.43
N PRO A 106 21.57 -17.55 -0.17
CA PRO A 106 21.85 -18.93 0.25
C PRO A 106 20.94 -19.97 -0.41
N ARG A 107 19.78 -19.53 -0.91
CA ARG A 107 18.79 -20.35 -1.62
C ARG A 107 18.48 -19.73 -2.97
N GLY A 108 17.78 -20.47 -3.84
CA GLY A 108 17.11 -19.88 -4.98
C GLY A 108 16.07 -18.85 -4.53
N VAL A 109 15.59 -18.02 -5.46
CA VAL A 109 14.58 -17.00 -5.18
C VAL A 109 13.42 -17.13 -6.17
N ASP A 110 12.22 -17.24 -5.64
CA ASP A 110 10.98 -17.02 -6.37
C ASP A 110 10.56 -15.56 -6.13
N VAL A 111 10.59 -14.73 -7.17
CA VAL A 111 10.16 -13.33 -7.06
C VAL A 111 8.89 -13.12 -7.87
N LEU A 112 7.83 -12.64 -7.19
CA LEU A 112 6.48 -12.48 -7.73
C LEU A 112 6.18 -11.02 -7.97
N ALA A 113 5.67 -10.67 -9.17
CA ALA A 113 5.32 -9.30 -9.51
C ALA A 113 4.05 -9.25 -10.38
N TRP A 114 3.16 -8.31 -10.07
CA TRP A 114 1.96 -8.00 -10.84
C TRP A 114 1.67 -6.50 -10.92
N GLU A 115 2.71 -5.70 -10.66
CA GLU A 115 2.68 -4.24 -10.77
C GLU A 115 4.10 -3.64 -10.67
N SER A 116 4.20 -2.32 -10.79
CA SER A 116 5.48 -1.61 -10.95
C SER A 116 6.47 -1.81 -9.78
N PHE A 117 6.02 -1.80 -8.53
CA PHE A 117 6.92 -1.95 -7.37
C PHE A 117 7.47 -3.36 -7.28
N GLY A 118 6.61 -4.37 -7.42
CA GLY A 118 7.06 -5.75 -7.50
C GLY A 118 8.06 -5.99 -8.63
N SER A 119 7.85 -5.37 -9.79
CA SER A 119 8.80 -5.40 -10.92
C SER A 119 10.14 -4.71 -10.57
N GLY A 120 10.11 -3.73 -9.69
CA GLY A 120 11.32 -3.12 -9.11
C GLY A 120 12.14 -4.14 -8.34
N TRP A 121 11.51 -4.93 -7.47
CA TRP A 121 12.18 -6.00 -6.70
C TRP A 121 12.72 -7.12 -7.60
N VAL A 122 12.03 -7.45 -8.69
CA VAL A 122 12.58 -8.33 -9.74
C VAL A 122 13.88 -7.76 -10.31
N THR A 123 13.89 -6.46 -10.59
CA THR A 123 15.08 -5.78 -11.12
C THR A 123 16.25 -5.82 -10.14
N ASP A 124 16.03 -5.60 -8.86
CA ASP A 124 17.05 -5.64 -7.83
C ASP A 124 17.68 -7.04 -7.72
N ILE A 125 16.87 -8.07 -7.67
CA ILE A 125 17.33 -9.45 -7.53
C ILE A 125 18.08 -9.90 -8.79
N VAL A 126 17.55 -9.63 -9.97
CA VAL A 126 18.07 -10.14 -11.23
C VAL A 126 19.23 -9.30 -11.78
N LYS A 127 19.10 -7.96 -11.74
CA LYS A 127 20.04 -7.06 -12.41
C LYS A 127 21.08 -6.46 -11.48
N GLN A 128 20.73 -6.20 -10.21
CA GLN A 128 21.64 -5.58 -9.25
C GLN A 128 22.41 -6.66 -8.45
N LEU A 129 21.69 -7.53 -7.76
CA LEU A 129 22.30 -8.65 -7.02
C LEU A 129 22.81 -9.77 -7.94
N LYS A 130 22.25 -9.88 -9.15
CA LYS A 130 22.65 -10.88 -10.18
C LYS A 130 22.63 -12.30 -9.65
N LEU A 131 21.61 -12.66 -8.88
CA LEU A 131 21.49 -14.00 -8.31
C LEU A 131 21.33 -15.05 -9.43
N PRO A 132 22.02 -16.19 -9.37
CA PRO A 132 22.01 -17.18 -10.44
C PRO A 132 20.71 -17.99 -10.52
N ASN A 133 20.07 -18.26 -9.38
CA ASN A 133 18.92 -19.15 -9.26
C ASN A 133 17.65 -18.35 -8.95
N VAL A 134 17.13 -17.65 -9.95
CA VAL A 134 15.92 -16.81 -9.80
C VAL A 134 14.82 -17.31 -10.71
N ARG A 135 13.64 -17.53 -10.15
CA ARG A 135 12.40 -17.77 -10.88
C ARG A 135 11.53 -16.53 -10.81
N LYS A 136 11.33 -15.87 -11.93
CA LYS A 136 10.41 -14.74 -12.05
C LYS A 136 9.01 -15.27 -12.30
N MET A 137 8.07 -14.81 -11.51
CA MET A 137 6.65 -15.09 -11.67
C MET A 137 5.93 -13.76 -11.83
N GLU A 138 5.49 -13.48 -13.05
CA GLU A 138 4.91 -12.19 -13.41
C GLU A 138 3.47 -12.39 -13.89
N ALA A 139 2.58 -11.50 -13.49
CA ALA A 139 1.22 -11.41 -14.00
C ALA A 139 0.95 -10.03 -14.62
N ALA A 140 -0.01 -9.96 -15.51
CA ALA A 140 -0.44 -8.70 -16.11
C ALA A 140 -1.16 -7.82 -15.08
N TYR A 141 -1.23 -6.52 -15.35
CA TYR A 141 -2.06 -5.61 -14.56
C TYR A 141 -3.52 -6.11 -14.52
N GLY A 142 -4.08 -6.15 -13.32
CA GLY A 142 -5.41 -6.68 -13.05
C GLY A 142 -5.46 -8.14 -12.59
N ASP A 143 -4.40 -8.90 -12.83
CA ASP A 143 -4.27 -10.29 -12.43
C ASP A 143 -3.24 -10.44 -11.30
N ILE A 144 -3.23 -11.61 -10.65
CA ILE A 144 -2.24 -12.00 -9.66
C ILE A 144 -1.50 -13.26 -10.12
N CYS A 145 -0.27 -13.47 -9.63
CA CYS A 145 0.52 -14.65 -9.94
C CYS A 145 -0.16 -15.94 -9.48
N ASP A 146 0.09 -17.03 -10.19
CA ASP A 146 -0.35 -18.38 -9.82
C ASP A 146 0.51 -18.92 -8.65
N PHE A 147 0.01 -18.78 -7.43
CA PHE A 147 0.70 -19.18 -6.20
C PHE A 147 0.93 -20.69 -6.09
N THR A 148 0.20 -21.53 -6.85
CA THR A 148 0.40 -22.99 -6.85
C THR A 148 1.75 -23.40 -7.42
N LYS A 149 2.41 -22.50 -8.17
CA LYS A 149 3.71 -22.72 -8.79
C LYS A 149 4.90 -22.27 -7.94
N VAL A 150 4.66 -21.65 -6.78
CA VAL A 150 5.73 -21.18 -5.89
C VAL A 150 6.47 -22.34 -5.28
N ASN A 151 7.81 -22.27 -5.32
CA ASN A 151 8.67 -23.23 -4.66
C ASN A 151 9.16 -22.69 -3.32
N PHE A 152 8.64 -23.22 -2.23
CA PHE A 152 8.99 -22.80 -0.88
C PHE A 152 10.30 -23.35 -0.32
N ASP A 153 11.07 -24.11 -1.11
CA ASP A 153 12.49 -24.37 -0.86
C ASP A 153 13.36 -23.14 -1.18
N ASN A 154 12.86 -22.26 -2.07
CA ASN A 154 13.43 -20.96 -2.38
C ASN A 154 12.96 -19.91 -1.38
N ASP A 155 13.72 -18.81 -1.27
CA ASP A 155 13.22 -17.59 -0.66
C ASP A 155 12.16 -16.97 -1.59
N VAL A 156 11.03 -16.50 -1.04
CA VAL A 156 9.90 -15.99 -1.82
C VAL A 156 9.77 -14.49 -1.56
N VAL A 157 9.89 -13.68 -2.61
CA VAL A 157 9.79 -12.22 -2.55
C VAL A 157 8.55 -11.76 -3.27
N PHE A 158 7.70 -10.98 -2.61
CA PHE A 158 6.44 -10.51 -3.20
C PHE A 158 5.91 -9.27 -2.48
N THR A 159 4.98 -8.58 -3.13
CA THR A 159 4.24 -7.45 -2.57
C THR A 159 2.87 -7.93 -2.10
N TRP A 160 2.46 -7.63 -0.85
CA TRP A 160 1.12 -8.04 -0.38
C TRP A 160 0.00 -7.31 -1.11
N ASN A 161 0.19 -6.03 -1.38
CA ASN A 161 -0.78 -5.21 -2.07
C ASN A 161 -0.13 -4.38 -3.17
N GLY A 162 -0.49 -4.63 -4.42
CA GLY A 162 0.00 -3.90 -5.58
C GLY A 162 -0.61 -2.50 -5.66
N THR A 163 0.10 -1.51 -5.17
CA THR A 163 -0.37 -0.12 -5.11
C THR A 163 -0.68 0.47 -6.49
N THR A 164 -0.04 0.00 -7.54
CA THR A 164 -0.24 0.52 -8.90
C THR A 164 -1.24 -0.28 -9.73
N SER A 165 -1.57 -1.49 -9.29
CA SER A 165 -2.55 -2.38 -9.96
C SER A 165 -3.89 -2.49 -9.22
N GLY A 166 -3.94 -2.15 -7.94
CA GLY A 166 -5.11 -2.39 -7.10
C GLY A 166 -5.39 -3.88 -6.84
N VAL A 167 -4.35 -4.73 -7.00
CA VAL A 167 -4.44 -6.19 -6.80
C VAL A 167 -3.67 -6.59 -5.55
N LYS A 168 -4.35 -7.21 -4.59
CA LYS A 168 -3.77 -7.71 -3.34
C LYS A 168 -3.73 -9.22 -3.29
N VAL A 169 -2.84 -9.76 -2.47
CA VAL A 169 -2.89 -11.17 -2.04
C VAL A 169 -4.20 -11.41 -1.29
N PRO A 170 -5.00 -12.42 -1.66
CA PRO A 170 -6.31 -12.63 -1.03
C PRO A 170 -6.19 -13.09 0.44
N ASN A 171 -5.24 -13.97 0.73
CA ASN A 171 -4.96 -14.50 2.08
C ASN A 171 -3.59 -15.18 2.10
N GLY A 172 -3.18 -15.70 3.27
CA GLY A 172 -1.91 -16.42 3.45
C GLY A 172 -1.98 -17.93 3.31
N ASP A 173 -3.08 -18.52 2.83
CA ASP A 173 -3.26 -19.98 2.83
C ASP A 173 -2.31 -20.70 1.87
N TRP A 174 -1.86 -20.02 0.82
CA TRP A 174 -0.87 -20.52 -0.13
C TRP A 174 0.54 -20.66 0.43
N ILE A 175 0.84 -20.05 1.60
CA ILE A 175 2.16 -20.12 2.24
C ILE A 175 2.16 -21.27 3.25
N PRO A 176 2.93 -22.36 3.03
CA PRO A 176 3.02 -23.46 3.98
C PRO A 176 3.79 -23.08 5.25
N ALA A 177 3.42 -23.69 6.37
CA ALA A 177 4.08 -23.44 7.64
C ALA A 177 5.50 -24.04 7.70
N ASP A 178 5.73 -25.17 7.05
CA ASP A 178 6.97 -25.96 7.04
C ASP A 178 7.93 -25.59 5.89
N ARG A 179 7.79 -24.40 5.31
CA ARG A 179 8.64 -23.89 4.23
C ARG A 179 10.11 -23.82 4.63
N ALA A 180 11.02 -24.17 3.72
CA ALA A 180 12.47 -24.08 3.96
C ALA A 180 13.01 -22.66 3.71
N GLY A 181 12.52 -21.98 2.66
CA GLY A 181 12.88 -20.61 2.31
C GLY A 181 12.23 -19.57 3.24
N LEU A 182 12.72 -18.33 3.16
CA LEU A 182 12.10 -17.18 3.81
C LEU A 182 11.02 -16.55 2.91
N THR A 183 9.98 -16.00 3.52
CA THR A 183 9.01 -15.16 2.86
C THR A 183 9.31 -13.70 3.16
N ILE A 184 9.62 -12.92 2.13
CA ILE A 184 9.97 -11.50 2.20
C ILE A 184 8.85 -10.73 1.52
N CYS A 185 8.12 -9.95 2.30
CA CYS A 185 6.87 -9.31 1.89
C CYS A 185 6.96 -7.80 2.02
N ASP A 186 6.92 -7.09 0.88
CA ASP A 186 6.57 -5.68 0.85
C ASP A 186 5.08 -5.54 1.15
N ALA A 187 4.74 -5.03 2.32
CA ALA A 187 3.38 -4.82 2.78
C ALA A 187 3.04 -3.32 2.97
N THR A 188 3.72 -2.46 2.22
CA THR A 188 3.70 -1.00 2.36
C THR A 188 2.29 -0.40 2.38
N SER A 189 1.42 -0.84 1.51
CA SER A 189 0.04 -0.36 1.45
C SER A 189 -0.98 -1.33 2.07
N ALA A 190 -0.50 -2.35 2.80
CA ALA A 190 -1.31 -3.36 3.45
C ALA A 190 -1.31 -3.27 4.98
N VAL A 191 -0.14 -3.03 5.60
CA VAL A 191 -0.03 -2.92 7.06
C VAL A 191 -0.97 -1.85 7.59
N PHE A 192 -1.72 -2.15 8.65
CA PHE A 192 -2.83 -1.39 9.25
C PHE A 192 -4.14 -1.35 8.44
N ALA A 193 -4.19 -1.92 7.22
CA ALA A 193 -5.41 -1.94 6.42
C ALA A 193 -5.90 -3.34 6.05
N MET A 194 -5.02 -4.34 6.13
CA MET A 194 -5.30 -5.73 5.75
C MET A 194 -4.81 -6.69 6.82
N GLU A 195 -5.48 -7.83 6.95
CA GLU A 195 -5.00 -8.90 7.80
C GLU A 195 -3.77 -9.57 7.16
N LEU A 196 -2.72 -9.76 7.96
CA LEU A 196 -1.47 -10.37 7.53
C LEU A 196 -1.19 -11.61 8.38
N PRO A 197 -0.81 -12.76 7.78
CA PRO A 197 -0.48 -13.99 8.50
C PRO A 197 0.94 -13.90 9.06
N TRP A 198 1.13 -13.22 10.18
CA TRP A 198 2.45 -12.92 10.74
C TRP A 198 3.34 -14.15 10.86
N ASP A 199 2.80 -15.29 11.29
CA ASP A 199 3.51 -16.57 11.45
C ASP A 199 4.03 -17.17 10.11
N LYS A 200 3.48 -16.71 8.99
CA LYS A 200 3.86 -17.13 7.64
C LYS A 200 4.75 -16.12 6.92
N LEU A 201 5.04 -14.96 7.52
CA LEU A 201 5.88 -13.93 6.94
C LEU A 201 7.16 -13.77 7.75
N ASP A 202 8.31 -13.95 7.10
CA ASP A 202 9.62 -13.88 7.77
C ASP A 202 10.20 -12.48 7.79
N VAL A 203 9.95 -11.71 6.72
CA VAL A 203 10.31 -10.30 6.61
C VAL A 203 9.10 -9.54 6.11
N ILE A 204 8.73 -8.49 6.81
CA ILE A 204 7.66 -7.60 6.41
C ILE A 204 8.23 -6.18 6.40
N THR A 205 7.97 -5.47 5.31
CA THR A 205 8.39 -4.07 5.18
C THR A 205 7.19 -3.17 4.91
N TYR A 206 7.27 -1.94 5.38
CA TYR A 206 6.33 -0.87 5.03
C TYR A 206 6.93 0.49 5.35
N SER A 207 6.24 1.56 4.95
CA SER A 207 6.63 2.92 5.25
C SER A 207 5.48 3.78 5.77
N TRP A 208 5.83 4.85 6.47
CA TRP A 208 4.88 5.64 7.27
C TRP A 208 3.87 6.45 6.45
N GLN A 209 4.22 6.81 5.21
CA GLN A 209 3.41 7.69 4.36
C GLN A 209 2.20 7.02 3.68
N LYS A 210 1.85 5.78 4.05
CA LYS A 210 0.74 5.03 3.47
C LYS A 210 -0.48 5.01 4.40
N VAL A 211 -0.86 3.86 4.95
CA VAL A 211 -2.15 3.67 5.65
C VAL A 211 -2.36 4.62 6.83
N LEU A 212 -1.31 4.99 7.53
CA LEU A 212 -1.39 5.92 8.66
C LEU A 212 -1.22 7.40 8.28
N GLY A 213 -0.93 7.71 7.00
CA GLY A 213 -0.79 9.08 6.52
C GLY A 213 0.38 9.84 7.14
N GLY A 214 1.42 9.14 7.61
CA GLY A 214 2.64 9.75 8.10
C GLY A 214 3.49 10.36 6.99
N GLU A 215 4.60 11.01 7.35
CA GLU A 215 5.58 11.46 6.37
C GLU A 215 6.49 10.30 5.93
N GLY A 216 7.05 10.39 4.72
CA GLY A 216 8.03 9.44 4.21
C GLY A 216 9.34 9.40 5.00
N ALA A 217 10.46 9.27 4.33
CA ALA A 217 11.82 9.21 4.88
C ALA A 217 12.22 7.90 5.56
N HIS A 218 11.35 7.23 6.31
CA HIS A 218 11.68 6.02 7.05
C HIS A 218 10.85 4.83 6.58
N GLY A 219 11.53 3.67 6.50
CA GLY A 219 10.91 2.36 6.40
C GLY A 219 10.80 1.69 7.76
N MET A 220 9.90 0.73 7.84
CA MET A 220 9.80 -0.21 8.94
C MET A 220 10.20 -1.59 8.43
N LEU A 221 11.08 -2.23 9.17
CA LEU A 221 11.53 -3.58 8.90
C LEU A 221 11.13 -4.48 10.06
N ILE A 222 10.33 -5.50 9.77
CA ILE A 222 9.88 -6.50 10.74
C ILE A 222 10.52 -7.84 10.37
N LEU A 223 11.21 -8.46 11.31
CA LEU A 223 11.91 -9.73 11.13
C LEU A 223 11.36 -10.81 12.04
N SER A 224 11.04 -11.98 11.49
CA SER A 224 10.74 -13.18 12.27
C SER A 224 12.02 -13.76 12.91
N PRO A 225 11.89 -14.66 13.90
CA PRO A 225 13.04 -15.41 14.41
C PRO A 225 13.83 -16.18 13.32
N ARG A 226 13.15 -16.66 12.26
CA ARG A 226 13.79 -17.33 11.13
C ARG A 226 14.66 -16.38 10.30
N ALA A 227 14.17 -15.16 10.06
CA ALA A 227 14.95 -14.12 9.37
C ALA A 227 16.18 -13.71 10.21
N VAL A 228 16.04 -13.58 11.53
CA VAL A 228 17.15 -13.29 12.44
C VAL A 228 18.19 -14.42 12.38
N ALA A 229 17.76 -15.67 12.46
CA ALA A 229 18.66 -16.83 12.35
C ALA A 229 19.43 -16.85 11.00
N ARG A 230 18.76 -16.46 9.90
CA ARG A 230 19.41 -16.31 8.58
C ARG A 230 20.48 -15.22 8.61
N LEU A 231 20.21 -14.05 9.20
CA LEU A 231 21.19 -12.95 9.32
C LEU A 231 22.44 -13.38 10.12
N GLU A 232 22.28 -14.20 11.14
CA GLU A 232 23.41 -14.66 11.97
C GLU A 232 24.20 -15.83 11.36
N SER A 233 23.60 -16.58 10.43
CA SER A 233 24.21 -17.77 9.82
C SER A 233 24.74 -17.55 8.39
N TYR A 234 24.45 -16.40 7.78
CA TYR A 234 24.80 -16.10 6.40
C TYR A 234 25.51 -14.75 6.26
N THR A 235 26.61 -14.75 5.50
CA THR A 235 27.29 -13.52 5.09
C THR A 235 27.17 -13.37 3.59
N PRO A 236 26.50 -12.32 3.09
CA PRO A 236 26.41 -12.05 1.65
C PRO A 236 27.78 -11.90 1.00
N PRO A 237 28.00 -12.46 -0.22
CA PRO A 237 29.29 -12.41 -0.90
C PRO A 237 29.59 -11.06 -1.59
N TRP A 238 28.65 -10.14 -1.60
CA TRP A 238 28.77 -8.81 -2.21
C TRP A 238 29.07 -7.72 -1.19
N PRO A 239 29.61 -6.56 -1.64
CA PRO A 239 29.80 -5.42 -0.77
C PRO A 239 28.50 -4.96 -0.11
N MET A 240 28.50 -4.86 1.22
CA MET A 240 27.36 -4.46 2.01
C MET A 240 27.43 -2.96 2.34
N PRO A 241 26.53 -2.12 1.80
CA PRO A 241 26.41 -0.72 2.20
C PRO A 241 26.21 -0.58 3.71
N LYS A 242 26.78 0.48 4.32
CA LYS A 242 26.65 0.69 5.76
C LYS A 242 25.18 0.68 6.23
N LEU A 243 24.30 1.29 5.44
CA LEU A 243 22.86 1.37 5.76
C LEU A 243 22.16 -0.01 5.84
N PHE A 244 22.74 -1.05 5.25
CA PHE A 244 22.16 -2.40 5.23
C PHE A 244 22.77 -3.35 6.24
N ARG A 245 23.74 -2.90 7.06
CA ARG A 245 24.45 -3.74 8.02
C ARG A 245 23.62 -3.94 9.29
N MET A 246 22.95 -5.06 9.39
CA MET A 246 22.15 -5.45 10.56
C MET A 246 22.91 -6.33 11.56
N THR A 247 24.10 -6.79 11.19
CA THR A 247 24.93 -7.66 12.04
C THR A 247 26.32 -7.08 12.28
N SER A 248 26.90 -7.46 13.41
CA SER A 248 28.28 -7.17 13.77
C SER A 248 28.90 -8.43 14.39
N GLY A 249 30.04 -8.87 13.87
CA GLY A 249 30.68 -10.11 14.33
C GLY A 249 29.81 -11.36 14.18
N GLY A 250 28.94 -11.41 13.17
CA GLY A 250 28.01 -12.54 12.94
C GLY A 250 26.82 -12.58 13.89
N LYS A 251 26.59 -11.52 14.68
CA LYS A 251 25.44 -11.41 15.58
C LYS A 251 24.57 -10.22 15.22
N LEU A 252 23.26 -10.36 15.42
CA LEU A 252 22.30 -9.29 15.21
C LEU A 252 22.66 -8.07 16.07
N THR A 253 22.62 -6.89 15.46
CA THR A 253 22.78 -5.61 16.18
C THR A 253 21.45 -5.26 16.84
N GLU A 254 21.18 -5.82 18.02
CA GLU A 254 19.90 -5.69 18.74
C GLU A 254 19.48 -4.24 19.01
N GLY A 255 20.44 -3.31 19.09
CA GLY A 255 20.17 -1.89 19.26
C GLY A 255 19.27 -1.30 18.17
N LEU A 256 19.37 -1.79 16.92
CA LEU A 256 18.53 -1.35 15.80
C LEU A 256 17.04 -1.57 16.07
N PHE A 257 16.72 -2.64 16.80
CA PHE A 257 15.35 -3.03 17.14
C PHE A 257 14.88 -2.44 18.49
N LYS A 258 15.68 -1.53 19.05
CA LYS A 258 15.41 -0.76 20.28
C LYS A 258 15.48 0.75 20.06
N GLY A 259 15.47 1.19 18.79
CA GLY A 259 15.49 2.60 18.42
C GLY A 259 16.87 3.20 18.17
N GLU A 260 17.92 2.37 18.03
CA GLU A 260 19.22 2.83 17.57
C GLU A 260 19.28 2.73 16.04
N THR A 261 19.07 3.84 15.35
CA THR A 261 19.10 3.89 13.89
C THR A 261 20.53 3.89 13.34
N ILE A 262 20.75 3.30 12.17
CA ILE A 262 22.05 3.29 11.48
C ILE A 262 22.43 4.70 11.01
N ASN A 263 21.44 5.44 10.49
CA ASN A 263 21.54 6.84 10.03
C ASN A 263 20.93 7.81 11.03
N THR A 264 21.06 9.09 10.78
CA THR A 264 20.34 10.14 11.52
C THR A 264 18.91 10.22 10.99
N PRO A 265 17.90 9.93 11.81
CA PRO A 265 16.49 9.97 11.40
C PRO A 265 15.91 11.38 11.50
N SER A 266 14.78 11.62 10.84
CA SER A 266 13.96 12.81 11.06
C SER A 266 13.13 12.66 12.32
N MET A 267 13.45 13.42 13.38
CA MET A 267 12.67 13.36 14.62
C MET A 267 11.27 13.97 14.47
N LEU A 268 11.06 14.84 13.48
CA LEU A 268 9.72 15.34 13.14
C LEU A 268 8.84 14.21 12.58
N CYS A 269 9.37 13.41 11.65
CA CYS A 269 8.65 12.24 11.11
C CYS A 269 8.42 11.18 12.19
N VAL A 270 9.33 11.04 13.16
CA VAL A 270 9.14 10.16 14.32
C VAL A 270 7.95 10.62 15.17
N SER A 271 7.86 11.92 15.46
CA SER A 271 6.73 12.50 16.21
C SER A 271 5.40 12.35 15.45
N ASP A 272 5.42 12.57 14.15
CA ASP A 272 4.28 12.38 13.27
C ASP A 272 3.78 10.91 13.25
N TYR A 273 4.71 9.96 13.16
CA TYR A 273 4.37 8.54 13.20
C TYR A 273 3.82 8.08 14.57
N LEU A 274 4.39 8.58 15.67
CA LEU A 274 3.88 8.29 17.02
C LEU A 274 2.47 8.85 17.22
N ASP A 275 2.17 10.04 16.71
CA ASP A 275 0.83 10.61 16.70
C ASP A 275 -0.15 9.73 15.92
N ALA A 276 0.27 9.21 14.75
CA ALA A 276 -0.54 8.28 13.96
C ALA A 276 -0.80 6.96 14.70
N LEU A 277 0.18 6.40 15.39
CA LEU A 277 0.00 5.20 16.24
C LEU A 277 -0.97 5.45 17.39
N GLN A 278 -0.91 6.62 18.04
CA GLN A 278 -1.87 7.01 19.07
C GLN A 278 -3.29 7.13 18.53
N TRP A 279 -3.42 7.66 17.31
CA TRP A 279 -4.72 7.71 16.64
C TRP A 279 -5.28 6.30 16.38
N VAL A 280 -4.48 5.34 15.90
CA VAL A 280 -4.91 3.94 15.73
C VAL A 280 -5.44 3.38 17.06
N GLN A 281 -4.75 3.61 18.16
CA GLN A 281 -5.20 3.18 19.47
C GLN A 281 -6.53 3.84 19.89
N SER A 282 -6.68 5.13 19.65
CA SER A 282 -7.90 5.87 19.97
C SER A 282 -9.13 5.37 19.19
N LEU A 283 -8.92 4.77 18.02
CA LEU A 283 -9.98 4.13 17.23
C LEU A 283 -10.38 2.73 17.75
N GLY A 284 -9.59 2.13 18.64
CA GLY A 284 -9.76 0.74 19.09
C GLY A 284 -8.78 -0.25 18.46
N GLY A 285 -7.67 0.22 17.89
CA GLY A 285 -6.59 -0.58 17.35
C GLY A 285 -6.68 -0.89 15.85
N VAL A 286 -5.83 -1.80 15.39
CA VAL A 286 -5.65 -2.11 13.96
C VAL A 286 -6.94 -2.62 13.28
N ARG A 287 -7.80 -3.34 14.00
CA ARG A 287 -9.09 -3.79 13.43
C ARG A 287 -10.00 -2.63 13.03
N ALA A 288 -9.93 -1.51 13.75
CA ALA A 288 -10.70 -0.33 13.40
C ALA A 288 -10.17 0.34 12.12
N THR A 289 -8.86 0.41 11.92
CA THR A 289 -8.29 0.94 10.68
C THR A 289 -8.57 0.04 9.47
N MET A 290 -8.53 -1.28 9.65
CA MET A 290 -8.98 -2.24 8.63
C MET A 290 -10.44 -2.03 8.27
N ALA A 291 -11.33 -1.91 9.25
CA ALA A 291 -12.77 -1.70 9.03
C ALA A 291 -13.05 -0.38 8.28
N ARG A 292 -12.29 0.68 8.55
CA ARG A 292 -12.41 1.95 7.80
C ARG A 292 -12.03 1.76 6.33
N SER A 293 -10.94 1.05 6.04
CA SER A 293 -10.51 0.78 4.66
C SER A 293 -11.52 -0.09 3.91
N GLU A 294 -12.10 -1.09 4.57
CA GLU A 294 -13.17 -1.93 3.99
C GLU A 294 -14.45 -1.11 3.72
N ALA A 295 -14.86 -0.24 4.64
CA ALA A 295 -16.01 0.64 4.43
C ALA A 295 -15.78 1.58 3.24
N ASN A 296 -14.58 2.12 3.09
CA ASN A 296 -14.20 2.97 1.96
C ASN A 296 -14.22 2.19 0.63
N LEU A 297 -13.68 0.98 0.59
CA LEU A 297 -13.79 0.12 -0.59
C LEU A 297 -15.25 -0.16 -0.94
N LYS A 298 -16.11 -0.36 0.06
CA LYS A 298 -17.54 -0.59 -0.18
C LYS A 298 -18.21 0.60 -0.87
N VAL A 299 -17.92 1.83 -0.47
CA VAL A 299 -18.43 3.05 -1.12
C VAL A 299 -18.08 3.05 -2.62
N ILE A 300 -16.82 2.77 -2.96
CA ILE A 300 -16.39 2.69 -4.37
C ILE A 300 -17.03 1.48 -5.08
N SER A 301 -17.14 0.35 -4.41
CA SER A 301 -17.70 -0.88 -5.01
C SER A 301 -19.18 -0.72 -5.37
N ASP A 302 -19.95 -0.09 -4.49
CA ASP A 302 -21.38 0.20 -4.74
C ASP A 302 -21.52 1.17 -5.94
N PHE A 303 -20.65 2.18 -6.03
CA PHE A 303 -20.64 3.10 -7.16
C PHE A 303 -20.27 2.41 -8.48
N VAL A 304 -19.23 1.59 -8.48
CA VAL A 304 -18.80 0.84 -9.68
C VAL A 304 -19.91 -0.11 -10.13
N ALA A 305 -20.58 -0.79 -9.22
CA ALA A 305 -21.68 -1.69 -9.54
C ALA A 305 -22.88 -0.96 -10.19
N ALA A 306 -23.12 0.30 -9.83
CA ALA A 306 -24.21 1.12 -10.36
C ALA A 306 -23.87 1.81 -11.69
N ASN A 307 -22.60 1.81 -12.12
CA ASN A 307 -22.12 2.63 -13.25
C ASN A 307 -21.36 1.80 -14.28
N GLY A 308 -21.98 1.52 -15.42
CA GLY A 308 -21.41 0.67 -16.47
C GLY A 308 -20.22 1.28 -17.26
N TRP A 309 -19.80 2.49 -16.96
CA TRP A 309 -18.67 3.17 -17.63
C TRP A 309 -17.34 3.08 -16.84
N ILE A 310 -17.37 2.57 -15.62
CA ILE A 310 -16.24 2.42 -14.73
C ILE A 310 -16.18 0.97 -14.21
N SER A 311 -14.99 0.43 -14.04
CA SER A 311 -14.76 -0.93 -13.56
C SER A 311 -13.50 -0.98 -12.70
N PHE A 312 -13.36 -1.98 -11.83
CA PHE A 312 -12.09 -2.26 -11.19
C PHE A 312 -11.05 -2.72 -12.22
N LEU A 313 -9.80 -2.31 -12.02
CA LEU A 313 -8.68 -2.89 -12.77
C LEU A 313 -8.44 -4.34 -12.34
N ALA A 314 -8.58 -4.65 -11.04
CA ALA A 314 -8.49 -6.01 -10.52
C ALA A 314 -9.64 -6.89 -11.06
N ASN A 315 -9.27 -7.94 -11.81
CA ASN A 315 -10.22 -8.84 -12.47
C ASN A 315 -11.00 -9.70 -11.48
N ASP A 316 -10.31 -10.26 -10.47
CA ASP A 316 -10.94 -11.08 -9.43
C ASP A 316 -11.37 -10.20 -8.24
N PRO A 317 -12.66 -10.23 -7.84
CA PRO A 317 -13.13 -9.53 -6.64
C PRO A 317 -12.36 -9.86 -5.35
N ALA A 318 -11.86 -11.10 -5.20
CA ALA A 318 -11.13 -11.54 -4.03
C ALA A 318 -9.75 -10.85 -3.91
N THR A 319 -9.20 -10.39 -5.02
CA THR A 319 -7.89 -9.72 -5.08
C THR A 319 -7.98 -8.20 -5.10
N ARG A 320 -9.16 -7.59 -4.97
CA ARG A 320 -9.30 -6.14 -4.95
C ARG A 320 -8.70 -5.53 -3.71
N SER A 321 -7.85 -4.52 -3.91
CA SER A 321 -7.26 -3.74 -2.83
C SER A 321 -8.32 -2.89 -2.12
N ASN A 322 -8.26 -2.82 -0.79
CA ASN A 322 -9.08 -1.91 0.02
C ASN A 322 -8.35 -0.59 0.37
N THR A 323 -7.17 -0.36 -0.22
CA THR A 323 -6.40 0.87 -0.01
C THR A 323 -6.15 1.61 -1.32
N SER A 324 -5.37 1.07 -2.22
CA SER A 324 -5.11 1.67 -3.54
C SER A 324 -6.10 1.09 -4.55
N VAL A 325 -7.27 1.72 -4.69
CA VAL A 325 -8.33 1.24 -5.59
C VAL A 325 -8.07 1.76 -6.99
N CYS A 326 -7.68 0.86 -7.89
CA CYS A 326 -7.41 1.16 -9.29
C CYS A 326 -8.64 0.84 -10.15
N LEU A 327 -9.06 1.82 -10.94
CA LEU A 327 -10.28 1.79 -11.75
C LEU A 327 -9.97 2.06 -13.20
N THR A 328 -10.61 1.34 -14.10
CA THR A 328 -10.61 1.57 -15.55
C THR A 328 -11.89 2.25 -15.99
N LEU A 329 -11.84 3.04 -17.05
CA LEU A 329 -12.97 3.79 -17.55
C LEU A 329 -13.17 3.51 -19.04
N LYS A 330 -14.41 3.58 -19.51
CA LYS A 330 -14.73 3.54 -20.96
C LYS A 330 -14.43 4.88 -21.62
N LEU A 331 -13.16 5.28 -21.57
CA LEU A 331 -12.61 6.51 -22.12
C LEU A 331 -11.26 6.24 -22.81
N ALA A 332 -10.90 7.04 -23.78
CA ALA A 332 -9.55 7.06 -24.31
C ALA A 332 -8.57 7.61 -23.25
N GLU A 333 -7.29 7.26 -23.37
CA GLU A 333 -6.25 7.63 -22.39
C GLU A 333 -6.16 9.15 -22.15
N ASP A 334 -6.25 9.94 -23.22
CA ASP A 334 -6.21 11.40 -23.13
C ASP A 334 -7.45 11.97 -22.41
N GLN A 335 -8.62 11.35 -22.58
CA GLN A 335 -9.84 11.72 -21.87
C GLN A 335 -9.76 11.39 -20.37
N VAL A 336 -9.18 10.24 -20.01
CA VAL A 336 -8.91 9.90 -18.61
C VAL A 336 -8.01 10.95 -17.95
N LYS A 337 -6.94 11.35 -18.65
CA LYS A 337 -6.04 12.42 -18.16
C LYS A 337 -6.75 13.78 -18.03
N LYS A 338 -7.62 14.12 -18.98
CA LYS A 338 -8.46 15.34 -18.91
C LYS A 338 -9.41 15.28 -17.73
N MET A 339 -10.06 14.13 -17.49
CA MET A 339 -10.96 13.93 -16.38
C MET A 339 -10.26 14.14 -15.02
N ALA A 340 -9.09 13.53 -14.82
CA ALA A 340 -8.31 13.71 -13.59
C ALA A 340 -7.93 15.19 -13.37
N LYS A 341 -7.44 15.88 -14.42
CA LYS A 341 -7.11 17.31 -14.36
C LYS A 341 -8.33 18.20 -14.07
N LEU A 342 -9.49 17.85 -14.60
CA LEU A 342 -10.73 18.59 -14.34
C LEU A 342 -11.13 18.47 -12.86
N LEU A 343 -11.06 17.27 -12.28
CA LEU A 343 -11.35 17.04 -10.86
C LEU A 343 -10.34 17.75 -9.95
N GLU A 344 -9.08 17.80 -10.35
CA GLU A 344 -8.03 18.55 -9.64
C GLU A 344 -8.30 20.07 -9.71
N ALA A 345 -8.61 20.60 -10.89
CA ALA A 345 -8.92 22.01 -11.08
C ALA A 345 -10.14 22.47 -10.28
N GLU A 346 -11.14 21.59 -10.12
CA GLU A 346 -12.29 21.82 -9.25
C GLU A 346 -11.95 21.69 -7.76
N GLY A 347 -10.77 21.23 -7.40
CA GLY A 347 -10.34 21.01 -6.01
C GLY A 347 -11.12 19.91 -5.30
N VAL A 348 -11.54 18.86 -6.02
CA VAL A 348 -12.33 17.75 -5.48
C VAL A 348 -11.59 16.44 -5.38
N ALA A 349 -10.50 16.27 -6.15
CA ALA A 349 -9.62 15.12 -6.02
C ALA A 349 -8.23 15.44 -6.56
N TYR A 350 -7.21 15.23 -5.73
CA TYR A 350 -5.81 15.41 -6.09
C TYR A 350 -5.11 14.06 -6.29
N ASP A 351 -4.21 14.01 -7.27
CA ASP A 351 -3.27 12.89 -7.53
C ASP A 351 -3.95 11.52 -7.76
N ILE A 352 -5.14 11.50 -8.34
CA ILE A 352 -5.91 10.27 -8.59
C ILE A 352 -5.62 9.61 -9.95
N GLY A 353 -4.66 10.09 -10.71
CA GLY A 353 -4.23 9.46 -11.96
C GLY A 353 -3.60 8.08 -11.75
N ALA A 354 -3.69 7.23 -12.77
CA ALA A 354 -2.97 5.95 -12.77
C ALA A 354 -1.45 6.16 -12.67
N TYR A 355 -0.75 5.16 -12.13
CA TYR A 355 0.71 5.17 -12.11
C TYR A 355 1.28 5.11 -13.53
N LYS A 356 2.47 5.66 -13.76
CA LYS A 356 3.08 5.85 -15.09
C LYS A 356 3.11 4.60 -15.97
N ASP A 357 3.28 3.41 -15.36
CA ASP A 357 3.41 2.13 -16.06
C ASP A 357 2.10 1.31 -16.03
N ALA A 358 1.06 1.82 -15.37
CA ALA A 358 -0.24 1.16 -15.27
C ALA A 358 -1.16 1.53 -16.44
N PRO A 359 -2.16 0.70 -16.77
CA PRO A 359 -3.21 1.07 -17.72
C PRO A 359 -3.88 2.40 -17.35
N ALA A 360 -4.32 3.13 -18.35
CA ALA A 360 -5.03 4.40 -18.15
C ALA A 360 -6.27 4.20 -17.27
N GLY A 361 -6.41 5.01 -16.22
CA GLY A 361 -7.48 4.87 -15.25
C GLY A 361 -7.35 5.84 -14.09
N LEU A 362 -8.13 5.63 -13.06
CA LEU A 362 -8.06 6.35 -11.79
C LEU A 362 -7.51 5.43 -10.72
N ARG A 363 -6.78 6.02 -9.77
CA ARG A 363 -6.25 5.35 -8.58
C ARG A 363 -6.61 6.16 -7.35
N ILE A 364 -7.64 5.72 -6.66
CA ILE A 364 -8.21 6.43 -5.52
C ILE A 364 -7.76 5.74 -4.24
N TRP A 365 -7.14 6.50 -3.34
CA TRP A 365 -6.77 5.99 -2.03
C TRP A 365 -7.99 5.84 -1.13
N CYS A 366 -8.20 4.65 -0.60
CA CYS A 366 -9.29 4.27 0.29
C CYS A 366 -8.81 3.83 1.68
N GLY A 367 -7.53 4.09 2.01
CA GLY A 367 -6.95 3.70 3.30
C GLY A 367 -7.63 4.38 4.50
N ALA A 368 -7.26 3.95 5.70
CA ALA A 368 -7.95 4.30 6.94
C ALA A 368 -8.05 5.80 7.26
N THR A 369 -7.14 6.62 6.71
CA THR A 369 -7.14 8.08 6.92
C THR A 369 -8.20 8.83 6.10
N ILE A 370 -8.83 8.17 5.13
CA ILE A 370 -9.91 8.75 4.33
C ILE A 370 -11.24 8.58 5.07
N GLU A 371 -12.05 9.65 5.11
CA GLU A 371 -13.43 9.57 5.56
C GLU A 371 -14.34 9.07 4.43
N SER A 372 -15.22 8.11 4.71
CA SER A 372 -16.17 7.60 3.71
C SER A 372 -17.04 8.71 3.13
N SER A 373 -17.37 9.73 3.93
CA SER A 373 -18.13 10.91 3.48
C SER A 373 -17.40 11.73 2.41
N ASP A 374 -16.06 11.73 2.41
CA ASP A 374 -15.29 12.41 1.36
C ASP A 374 -15.34 11.62 0.05
N LEU A 375 -15.29 10.28 0.12
CA LEU A 375 -15.53 9.43 -1.06
C LEU A 375 -16.94 9.59 -1.60
N GLU A 376 -17.96 9.56 -0.72
CA GLU A 376 -19.36 9.78 -1.11
C GLU A 376 -19.56 11.13 -1.82
N ALA A 377 -18.92 12.19 -1.31
CA ALA A 377 -18.94 13.50 -1.93
C ALA A 377 -18.20 13.55 -3.28
N LEU A 378 -17.17 12.70 -3.49
CA LEU A 378 -16.43 12.59 -4.75
C LEU A 378 -17.25 11.92 -5.85
N LEU A 379 -18.11 10.93 -5.55
CA LEU A 379 -18.79 10.11 -6.55
C LEU A 379 -19.61 10.90 -7.58
N PRO A 380 -20.42 11.90 -7.21
CA PRO A 380 -21.14 12.74 -8.18
C PRO A 380 -20.19 13.50 -9.11
N TRP A 381 -19.03 13.93 -8.60
CA TRP A 381 -18.02 14.62 -9.39
C TRP A 381 -17.33 13.70 -10.41
N LEU A 382 -17.12 12.41 -10.08
CA LEU A 382 -16.63 11.42 -11.03
C LEU A 382 -17.61 11.28 -12.19
N THR A 383 -18.91 11.19 -11.89
CA THR A 383 -19.96 11.08 -12.92
C THR A 383 -20.02 12.34 -13.80
N TRP A 384 -20.02 13.51 -13.19
CA TRP A 384 -20.00 14.79 -13.90
C TRP A 384 -18.77 14.92 -14.80
N ALA A 385 -17.59 14.70 -14.27
CA ALA A 385 -16.34 14.81 -15.03
C ALA A 385 -16.28 13.81 -16.19
N TYR A 386 -16.75 12.56 -15.99
CA TYR A 386 -16.89 11.58 -17.07
C TYR A 386 -17.78 12.12 -18.21
N GLN A 387 -18.93 12.69 -17.89
CA GLN A 387 -19.84 13.24 -18.88
C GLN A 387 -19.24 14.43 -19.64
N GLN A 388 -18.51 15.31 -18.93
CA GLN A 388 -17.83 16.46 -19.59
C GLN A 388 -16.81 16.02 -20.62
N VAL A 389 -16.00 15.00 -20.31
CA VAL A 389 -14.96 14.53 -21.25
C VAL A 389 -15.50 13.60 -22.34
N SER A 390 -16.62 12.89 -22.08
CA SER A 390 -17.27 12.04 -23.08
C SER A 390 -17.99 12.84 -24.16
N ALA A 391 -18.63 13.94 -23.79
CA ALA A 391 -19.37 14.79 -24.74
C ALA A 391 -18.49 15.49 -25.77
N GLN A 392 -17.20 15.69 -25.48
CA GLN A 392 -16.24 16.38 -26.38
C GLN A 392 -15.83 15.58 -27.63
N VAL A 393 -16.28 14.34 -27.79
CA VAL A 393 -15.95 13.46 -28.94
C VAL A 393 -17.01 13.49 -30.04
N GLN A 394 -18.14 14.14 -29.84
CA GLN A 394 -19.24 14.18 -30.80
C GLN A 394 -19.25 15.42 -31.72
N VAL A 395 -18.14 16.16 -31.81
CA VAL A 395 -17.99 17.32 -32.72
C VAL A 395 -16.96 17.07 -33.79
#